data_093f7760d512d8b6bc2fb2c66e6e6e71
#
_entry.id   093f7760d512d8b6bc2fb2c66e6e6e71
#
_cell.length_a   1.000
_cell.length_b   1.000
_cell.length_c   1.000
_cell.angle_alpha   90.00
_cell.angle_beta   90.00
_cell.angle_gamma   90.00
#
_symmetry.space_group_name_H-M   'P 1'
#
loop_
_entity.id
_entity.type
_entity.pdbx_description
1 polymer ?
#
loop_
_entity_poly.entity_id
_entity_poly.type
_entity_poly.pdbx_seq_one_letter_code
_entity_poly.pdbx_strand_id
1 'polypeptide(L)'
;MKTFVISRDPYLKKDIIKLNYESEDLPKIQLFNSEDVIVGNPSSNIAIVFVYTWKSDYPPKDIKDFFQRISNYSALAGLWRTTNGAKYAFANILANPNINKIIVVVFGEEDNGHLLVDSLRNLWKKGYDQEGIIIGSIAPNPKFEQVPFEALDRIRKQCDLIILNNQDNFSFIESVVKSCIQEPSNSSEIKDMEFYSSAIKNNRLYDDGARFSSPFFIDLSTSSKNIKFESKNLISAVGQSIQARNLNDGLDQVASFVFKNGTPLIDERGIITIESRSLTITVMDPLENMPEGFSKQYIDKYIKEFMEGVGEKLDDFAYTYHERIFKRWGNQVEKIISVLKNHPNTRRAMISLWNPIEDIGNSSPPCLDFIWVVVRNDKLEFHVVYRSHHLATVTEDGKLMRGEGAFVPNLYALATLQDFIARNIGIKRGPLVLTDFSGHLYVSRIK
;
A
#
# COMPACT_ATOMS: atom_id res chain seq x y z
N MET A 1 12.48 -21.84 32.91
CA MET A 1 13.11 -20.79 32.10
C MET A 1 13.36 -21.30 30.69
N LYS A 2 12.58 -20.89 29.72
CA LYS A 2 12.85 -21.19 28.31
C LYS A 2 13.50 -19.95 27.70
N THR A 3 14.72 -20.10 27.24
CA THR A 3 15.47 -19.03 26.60
C THR A 3 15.35 -19.21 25.09
N PHE A 4 14.73 -18.27 24.43
CA PHE A 4 14.74 -18.20 22.97
C PHE A 4 15.98 -17.40 22.57
N VAL A 5 16.93 -18.06 21.98
CA VAL A 5 18.09 -17.40 21.41
C VAL A 5 17.81 -17.20 19.93
N ILE A 6 17.49 -15.98 19.59
CA ILE A 6 17.52 -15.56 18.20
C ILE A 6 18.98 -15.38 17.86
N SER A 7 19.57 -16.22 17.04
CA SER A 7 20.99 -16.19 16.72
C SER A 7 21.33 -15.12 15.68
N ARG A 8 22.57 -14.64 15.70
CA ARG A 8 23.07 -13.68 14.72
C ARG A 8 23.00 -14.28 13.32
N ASP A 9 22.41 -13.57 12.38
CA ASP A 9 22.51 -13.93 10.96
C ASP A 9 23.96 -13.75 10.52
N PRO A 10 24.63 -14.80 10.06
CA PRO A 10 26.04 -14.73 9.67
C PRO A 10 26.28 -13.82 8.46
N TYR A 11 25.26 -13.55 7.66
CA TYR A 11 25.35 -12.69 6.49
C TYR A 11 25.09 -11.21 6.81
N LEU A 12 24.22 -10.92 7.76
CA LEU A 12 23.84 -9.56 8.12
C LEU A 12 24.69 -8.97 9.23
N LYS A 13 25.53 -9.75 9.92
CA LYS A 13 26.42 -9.35 11.04
C LYS A 13 25.72 -8.60 12.18
N LYS A 14 24.45 -8.85 12.42
CA LYS A 14 23.63 -8.13 13.41
C LYS A 14 23.30 -8.99 14.62
N ASP A 15 23.32 -8.37 15.79
CA ASP A 15 22.99 -9.04 17.05
C ASP A 15 21.49 -9.19 17.21
N ILE A 16 21.10 -10.34 17.64
CA ILE A 16 19.73 -10.80 17.69
C ILE A 16 19.27 -10.84 19.14
N ILE A 17 18.02 -10.47 19.34
CA ILE A 17 17.42 -10.37 20.66
C ILE A 17 17.36 -11.75 21.34
N LYS A 18 17.90 -11.83 22.56
CA LYS A 18 17.65 -12.93 23.47
C LYS A 18 16.37 -12.68 24.22
N LEU A 19 15.39 -13.52 23.99
CA LEU A 19 14.15 -13.52 24.75
C LEU A 19 14.27 -14.55 25.86
N ASN A 20 14.44 -14.07 27.11
CA ASN A 20 14.43 -14.91 28.29
C ASN A 20 12.99 -15.01 28.79
N TYR A 21 12.53 -16.24 28.94
CA TYR A 21 11.19 -16.56 29.37
C TYR A 21 11.21 -17.21 30.74
N GLU A 22 10.52 -16.63 31.70
CA GLU A 22 10.15 -17.33 32.92
C GLU A 22 8.69 -17.76 32.83
N SER A 23 8.37 -18.98 33.24
CA SER A 23 7.09 -19.64 33.01
C SER A 23 5.86 -18.96 33.64
N GLU A 24 6.09 -17.92 34.42
CA GLU A 24 5.05 -17.12 35.08
C GLU A 24 4.85 -15.75 34.47
N ASP A 25 5.77 -15.32 33.58
CA ASP A 25 5.64 -14.04 32.87
C ASP A 25 5.12 -14.30 31.46
N LEU A 26 3.90 -13.88 31.20
CA LEU A 26 3.39 -13.81 29.84
C LEU A 26 4.26 -12.85 29.03
N PRO A 27 4.60 -13.21 27.79
CA PRO A 27 5.56 -12.45 27.02
C PRO A 27 5.07 -11.04 26.72
N LYS A 28 5.83 -10.08 27.19
CA LYS A 28 5.73 -8.68 26.76
C LYS A 28 6.59 -8.48 25.51
N ILE A 29 6.29 -9.20 24.43
CA ILE A 29 7.16 -9.17 23.27
C ILE A 29 6.53 -8.32 22.20
N GLN A 30 7.12 -7.18 22.01
CA GLN A 30 7.00 -6.39 20.82
C GLN A 30 8.22 -6.68 19.95
N LEU A 31 8.07 -7.53 18.94
CA LEU A 31 9.14 -7.88 18.03
C LEU A 31 9.50 -6.72 17.12
N PHE A 32 8.49 -5.94 16.73
CA PHE A 32 8.66 -4.74 15.93
C PHE A 32 8.21 -3.55 16.74
N ASN A 33 9.16 -2.66 16.99
CA ASN A 33 8.89 -1.41 17.69
C ASN A 33 8.64 -0.31 16.65
N SER A 34 7.48 0.30 16.73
CA SER A 34 7.22 1.55 16.04
C SER A 34 6.46 2.48 17.00
N GLU A 35 6.48 3.78 16.71
CA GLU A 35 5.66 4.75 17.45
C GLU A 35 4.15 4.46 17.33
N ASP A 36 3.79 3.62 16.37
CA ASP A 36 2.42 3.20 16.09
C ASP A 36 1.97 1.98 16.89
N VAL A 37 2.82 1.39 17.75
CA VAL A 37 2.50 0.21 18.55
C VAL A 37 2.58 0.52 20.04
N ILE A 38 1.51 0.19 20.75
CA ILE A 38 1.39 0.36 22.20
C ILE A 38 1.33 -1.03 22.84
N VAL A 39 2.21 -1.28 23.80
CA VAL A 39 2.14 -2.44 24.67
C VAL A 39 1.25 -2.06 25.86
N GLY A 40 0.13 -2.75 26.00
CA GLY A 40 -0.85 -2.52 27.07
C GLY A 40 -0.68 -3.52 28.22
N ASN A 41 -1.76 -4.24 28.55
CA ASN A 41 -1.77 -5.30 29.55
C ASN A 41 -1.27 -6.63 28.94
N PRO A 42 -0.07 -7.10 29.27
CA PRO A 42 0.51 -8.31 28.68
C PRO A 42 -0.29 -9.59 28.93
N SER A 43 -1.10 -9.60 29.98
CA SER A 43 -1.97 -10.74 30.33
C SER A 43 -3.27 -10.75 29.53
N SER A 44 -3.55 -9.72 28.75
CA SER A 44 -4.77 -9.67 27.94
C SER A 44 -4.73 -10.66 26.78
N ASN A 45 -5.89 -11.21 26.47
CA ASN A 45 -6.11 -12.08 25.33
C ASN A 45 -6.45 -11.32 24.04
N ILE A 46 -6.32 -10.00 24.02
CA ILE A 46 -6.77 -9.12 22.94
C ILE A 46 -5.59 -8.41 22.29
N ALA A 47 -5.58 -8.37 20.96
CA ALA A 47 -4.85 -7.37 20.17
C ALA A 47 -5.86 -6.38 19.56
N ILE A 48 -5.57 -5.09 19.62
CA ILE A 48 -6.40 -4.05 18.98
C ILE A 48 -5.65 -3.48 17.79
N VAL A 49 -6.32 -3.45 16.65
CA VAL A 49 -5.83 -2.86 15.41
C VAL A 49 -6.66 -1.63 15.12
N PHE A 50 -6.01 -0.48 15.05
CA PHE A 50 -6.64 0.75 14.63
C PHE A 50 -6.39 0.95 13.14
N VAL A 51 -7.46 1.00 12.37
CA VAL A 51 -7.44 1.35 10.95
C VAL A 51 -8.11 2.71 10.85
N TYR A 52 -7.37 3.70 10.41
CA TYR A 52 -7.95 5.01 10.21
C TYR A 52 -7.52 5.61 8.88
N THR A 53 -8.38 6.44 8.35
CA THR A 53 -8.27 7.05 7.03
C THR A 53 -8.48 8.56 7.19
N TRP A 54 -7.42 9.26 7.58
CA TRP A 54 -7.46 10.71 7.74
C TRP A 54 -6.62 11.37 6.66
N LYS A 55 -7.04 12.58 6.28
CA LYS A 55 -6.29 13.43 5.34
C LYS A 55 -4.93 13.89 5.90
N SER A 56 -4.73 13.78 7.22
CA SER A 56 -3.46 14.07 7.89
C SER A 56 -2.84 12.77 8.42
N ASP A 57 -1.51 12.71 8.47
CA ASP A 57 -0.75 11.55 8.95
C ASP A 57 -0.98 11.23 10.44
N TYR A 58 -1.74 12.04 11.16
CA TYR A 58 -2.01 11.89 12.58
C TYR A 58 -3.51 11.93 12.86
N PRO A 59 -4.02 11.01 13.69
CA PRO A 59 -5.40 11.07 14.14
C PRO A 59 -5.62 12.32 15.00
N PRO A 60 -6.84 12.88 15.01
CA PRO A 60 -7.24 13.92 15.95
C PRO A 60 -6.89 13.57 17.40
N LYS A 61 -6.70 14.58 18.22
CA LYS A 61 -6.23 14.39 19.60
C LYS A 61 -7.15 13.48 20.42
N ASP A 62 -8.46 13.64 20.30
CA ASP A 62 -9.47 12.84 20.99
C ASP A 62 -9.39 11.36 20.63
N ILE A 63 -9.12 11.04 19.35
CA ILE A 63 -8.91 9.68 18.89
C ILE A 63 -7.57 9.13 19.39
N LYS A 64 -6.52 9.93 19.39
CA LYS A 64 -5.23 9.52 19.96
C LYS A 64 -5.34 9.23 21.47
N ASP A 65 -6.04 10.09 22.19
CA ASP A 65 -6.30 9.90 23.63
C ASP A 65 -7.17 8.65 23.88
N PHE A 66 -8.12 8.39 22.99
CA PHE A 66 -8.91 7.16 23.03
C PHE A 66 -8.05 5.92 22.76
N PHE A 67 -7.19 5.94 21.75
CA PHE A 67 -6.27 4.83 21.45
C PHE A 67 -5.43 4.49 22.68
N GLN A 68 -4.86 5.49 23.33
CA GLN A 68 -4.02 5.28 24.50
C GLN A 68 -4.81 4.70 25.67
N ARG A 69 -6.04 5.17 25.90
CA ARG A 69 -6.91 4.65 26.95
C ARG A 69 -7.33 3.21 26.72
N ILE A 70 -7.79 2.87 25.50
CA ILE A 70 -8.31 1.54 25.20
C ILE A 70 -7.19 0.49 25.11
N SER A 71 -5.98 0.89 24.74
CA SER A 71 -4.82 0.01 24.67
C SER A 71 -4.50 -0.66 26.01
N ASN A 72 -4.88 -0.06 27.14
CA ASN A 72 -4.71 -0.65 28.47
C ASN A 72 -5.49 -1.97 28.65
N TYR A 73 -6.49 -2.23 27.83
CA TYR A 73 -7.27 -3.48 27.87
C TYR A 73 -6.70 -4.58 26.96
N SER A 74 -5.74 -4.28 26.11
CA SER A 74 -5.15 -5.21 25.16
C SER A 74 -3.71 -5.56 25.52
N ALA A 75 -3.22 -6.70 25.06
CA ALA A 75 -1.80 -7.03 25.15
C ALA A 75 -0.98 -6.13 24.21
N LEU A 76 -1.51 -5.93 23.00
CA LEU A 76 -0.93 -5.09 21.97
C LEU A 76 -2.02 -4.25 21.32
N ALA A 77 -1.71 -3.00 21.01
CA ALA A 77 -2.54 -2.15 20.19
C ALA A 77 -1.66 -1.41 19.18
N GLY A 78 -2.16 -1.17 17.98
CA GLY A 78 -1.36 -0.47 16.98
C GLY A 78 -2.13 -0.03 15.76
N LEU A 79 -1.53 0.91 15.05
CA LEU A 79 -2.02 1.39 13.76
C LEU A 79 -1.61 0.44 12.66
N TRP A 80 -2.57 0.09 11.82
CA TRP A 80 -2.31 -0.76 10.66
C TRP A 80 -3.03 -0.19 9.44
N ARG A 81 -2.27 0.29 8.46
CA ARG A 81 -2.80 1.07 7.35
C ARG A 81 -2.95 0.29 6.05
N THR A 82 -2.08 -0.68 5.79
CA THR A 82 -2.01 -1.39 4.52
C THR A 82 -1.76 -2.88 4.70
N THR A 83 -2.03 -3.68 3.66
CA THR A 83 -1.71 -5.13 3.66
C THR A 83 -0.24 -5.43 3.95
N ASN A 84 0.67 -4.53 3.60
CA ASN A 84 2.11 -4.66 3.88
C ASN A 84 2.47 -4.62 5.36
N GLY A 85 1.66 -3.97 6.19
CA GLY A 85 1.82 -3.98 7.64
C GLY A 85 1.54 -5.33 8.30
N ALA A 86 0.94 -6.28 7.56
CA ALA A 86 0.51 -7.57 8.08
C ALA A 86 1.64 -8.37 8.73
N LYS A 87 2.80 -8.40 8.12
CA LYS A 87 3.97 -9.11 8.62
C LYS A 87 4.37 -8.67 10.03
N TYR A 88 4.35 -7.37 10.29
CA TYR A 88 4.68 -6.82 11.61
C TYR A 88 3.58 -7.09 12.64
N ALA A 89 2.33 -6.85 12.25
CA ALA A 89 1.18 -7.06 13.12
C ALA A 89 1.03 -8.55 13.49
N PHE A 90 1.08 -9.43 12.51
CA PHE A 90 0.96 -10.87 12.74
C PHE A 90 2.15 -11.42 13.54
N ALA A 91 3.38 -10.94 13.26
CA ALA A 91 4.54 -11.32 14.03
C ALA A 91 4.39 -10.96 15.51
N ASN A 92 3.98 -9.72 15.80
CA ASN A 92 3.75 -9.27 17.16
C ASN A 92 2.61 -10.04 17.87
N ILE A 93 1.53 -10.36 17.16
CA ILE A 93 0.40 -11.12 17.71
C ILE A 93 0.81 -12.56 17.97
N LEU A 94 1.46 -13.23 17.01
CA LEU A 94 1.90 -14.61 17.13
C LEU A 94 2.98 -14.81 18.20
N ALA A 95 3.77 -13.78 18.50
CA ALA A 95 4.71 -13.79 19.62
C ALA A 95 4.03 -13.77 21.00
N ASN A 96 2.73 -13.54 21.03
CA ASN A 96 1.94 -13.49 22.26
C ASN A 96 0.83 -14.57 22.20
N PRO A 97 1.11 -15.80 22.63
CA PRO A 97 0.21 -16.94 22.46
C PRO A 97 -1.09 -16.85 23.26
N ASN A 98 -1.15 -15.95 24.25
CA ASN A 98 -2.36 -15.64 25.00
C ASN A 98 -3.36 -14.81 24.18
N ILE A 99 -2.92 -14.14 23.09
CA ILE A 99 -3.82 -13.36 22.24
C ILE A 99 -4.65 -14.35 21.41
N ASN A 100 -5.95 -14.33 21.63
CA ASN A 100 -6.92 -15.14 20.89
C ASN A 100 -8.02 -14.31 20.21
N LYS A 101 -7.97 -12.98 20.33
CA LYS A 101 -8.88 -12.06 19.66
C LYS A 101 -8.14 -10.90 19.04
N ILE A 102 -8.47 -10.60 17.79
CA ILE A 102 -8.02 -9.40 17.08
C ILE A 102 -9.25 -8.51 16.88
N ILE A 103 -9.26 -7.35 17.50
CA ILE A 103 -10.33 -6.35 17.37
C ILE A 103 -9.82 -5.25 16.45
N VAL A 104 -10.41 -5.15 15.26
CA VAL A 104 -10.11 -4.12 14.27
C VAL A 104 -11.12 -3.00 14.42
N VAL A 105 -10.66 -1.83 14.79
CA VAL A 105 -11.48 -0.62 14.92
C VAL A 105 -11.20 0.29 13.73
N VAL A 106 -12.22 0.55 12.93
CA VAL A 106 -12.10 1.33 11.70
C VAL A 106 -12.71 2.70 11.92
N PHE A 107 -11.89 3.73 11.69
CA PHE A 107 -12.30 5.13 11.73
C PHE A 107 -12.23 5.73 10.33
N GLY A 108 -13.19 6.58 9.98
CA GLY A 108 -13.28 7.17 8.65
C GLY A 108 -13.94 6.24 7.62
N GLU A 109 -14.27 6.78 6.47
CA GLU A 109 -15.15 6.07 5.55
C GLU A 109 -14.47 5.45 4.34
N GLU A 110 -13.33 5.95 3.83
CA GLU A 110 -12.71 5.36 2.63
C GLU A 110 -11.22 5.68 2.48
N ASP A 111 -10.42 4.69 2.22
CA ASP A 111 -9.20 4.58 1.40
C ASP A 111 -8.51 3.23 1.59
N ASN A 112 -7.18 3.17 1.55
CA ASN A 112 -6.39 1.93 1.70
C ASN A 112 -6.72 1.11 2.96
N GLY A 113 -7.23 1.74 4.02
CA GLY A 113 -7.67 1.06 5.23
C GLY A 113 -8.83 0.09 4.99
N HIS A 114 -9.79 0.44 4.12
CA HIS A 114 -10.88 -0.48 3.74
C HIS A 114 -10.38 -1.68 2.95
N LEU A 115 -9.35 -1.51 2.13
CA LEU A 115 -8.72 -2.61 1.40
C LEU A 115 -8.02 -3.59 2.34
N LEU A 116 -7.39 -3.09 3.40
CA LEU A 116 -6.85 -3.93 4.48
C LEU A 116 -7.97 -4.68 5.20
N VAL A 117 -9.02 -3.98 5.60
CA VAL A 117 -10.18 -4.58 6.31
C VAL A 117 -10.87 -5.63 5.46
N ASP A 118 -11.04 -5.37 4.16
CA ASP A 118 -11.56 -6.33 3.20
C ASP A 118 -10.66 -7.57 3.10
N SER A 119 -9.36 -7.37 3.00
CA SER A 119 -8.40 -8.46 2.96
C SER A 119 -8.42 -9.31 4.24
N LEU A 120 -8.45 -8.68 5.42
CA LEU A 120 -8.57 -9.38 6.70
C LEU A 120 -9.86 -10.19 6.78
N ARG A 121 -11.00 -9.57 6.46
CA ARG A 121 -12.32 -10.25 6.47
C ARG A 121 -12.33 -11.45 5.54
N ASN A 122 -11.82 -11.30 4.34
CA ASN A 122 -11.78 -12.38 3.36
C ASN A 122 -10.78 -13.47 3.74
N LEU A 123 -9.62 -13.12 4.31
CA LEU A 123 -8.68 -14.11 4.84
C LEU A 123 -9.35 -15.01 5.88
N TRP A 124 -10.03 -14.45 6.88
CA TRP A 124 -10.73 -15.26 7.90
C TRP A 124 -11.89 -16.07 7.32
N LYS A 125 -12.65 -15.50 6.40
CA LYS A 125 -13.87 -16.14 5.85
C LYS A 125 -13.55 -17.18 4.78
N LYS A 126 -12.62 -16.92 3.85
CA LYS A 126 -12.40 -17.73 2.65
C LYS A 126 -10.97 -18.27 2.54
N GLY A 127 -10.01 -17.70 3.28
CA GLY A 127 -8.61 -18.07 3.18
C GLY A 127 -7.90 -17.46 1.99
N TYR A 128 -6.91 -18.18 1.51
CA TYR A 128 -6.04 -17.80 0.40
C TYR A 128 -5.80 -19.01 -0.52
N ASP A 129 -5.35 -18.74 -1.74
CA ASP A 129 -5.02 -19.78 -2.72
C ASP A 129 -3.56 -20.26 -2.60
N GLN A 130 -3.12 -21.10 -3.55
CA GLN A 130 -1.75 -21.66 -3.56
C GLN A 130 -0.66 -20.59 -3.76
N GLU A 131 -0.99 -19.44 -4.30
CA GLU A 131 -0.08 -18.31 -4.49
C GLU A 131 -0.10 -17.32 -3.31
N GLY A 132 -0.96 -17.55 -2.33
CA GLY A 132 -1.16 -16.68 -1.18
C GLY A 132 -2.10 -15.50 -1.44
N ILE A 133 -2.84 -15.53 -2.55
CA ILE A 133 -3.84 -14.52 -2.89
C ILE A 133 -5.08 -14.73 -2.04
N ILE A 134 -5.52 -13.72 -1.32
CA ILE A 134 -6.70 -13.78 -0.45
C ILE A 134 -7.96 -13.87 -1.30
N ILE A 135 -8.68 -14.96 -1.16
CA ILE A 135 -9.81 -15.29 -2.02
C ILE A 135 -10.97 -14.31 -1.80
N GLY A 136 -11.30 -13.57 -2.86
CA GLY A 136 -12.43 -12.63 -2.89
C GLY A 136 -12.14 -11.26 -2.29
N SER A 137 -10.91 -10.94 -1.99
CA SER A 137 -10.52 -9.57 -1.65
C SER A 137 -10.49 -8.68 -2.90
N ILE A 138 -10.87 -7.41 -2.70
CA ILE A 138 -10.85 -6.37 -3.73
C ILE A 138 -9.59 -5.49 -3.67
N ALA A 139 -8.66 -5.80 -2.76
CA ALA A 139 -7.40 -5.07 -2.67
C ALA A 139 -6.59 -5.21 -3.97
N PRO A 140 -5.77 -4.21 -4.35
CA PRO A 140 -4.96 -4.26 -5.57
C PRO A 140 -4.02 -5.45 -5.59
N ASN A 141 -3.32 -5.68 -4.48
CA ASN A 141 -2.53 -6.87 -4.23
C ASN A 141 -3.10 -7.56 -2.99
N PRO A 142 -4.09 -8.48 -3.14
CA PRO A 142 -4.76 -9.11 -2.02
C PRO A 142 -3.91 -10.24 -1.42
N LYS A 143 -2.69 -9.91 -1.04
CA LYS A 143 -1.71 -10.80 -0.46
C LYS A 143 -1.03 -10.14 0.72
N PHE A 144 -0.83 -10.86 1.79
CA PHE A 144 0.03 -10.42 2.88
C PHE A 144 1.47 -10.81 2.57
N GLU A 145 2.15 -9.92 1.84
CA GLU A 145 3.53 -10.16 1.40
C GLU A 145 4.45 -10.47 2.57
N GLN A 146 5.33 -11.43 2.35
CA GLN A 146 6.32 -11.88 3.33
C GLN A 146 5.73 -12.46 4.64
N VAL A 147 4.45 -12.81 4.65
CA VAL A 147 3.84 -13.59 5.72
C VAL A 147 3.78 -15.05 5.27
N PRO A 148 4.44 -15.98 5.97
CA PRO A 148 4.40 -17.40 5.65
C PRO A 148 2.99 -17.98 5.70
N PHE A 149 2.70 -18.99 4.90
CA PHE A 149 1.39 -19.66 4.92
C PHE A 149 1.10 -20.27 6.29
N GLU A 150 2.11 -20.83 6.92
CA GLU A 150 2.02 -21.37 8.28
C GLU A 150 1.61 -20.30 9.28
N ALA A 151 2.12 -19.07 9.14
CA ALA A 151 1.73 -17.94 9.99
C ALA A 151 0.30 -17.47 9.70
N LEU A 152 -0.12 -17.45 8.44
CA LEU A 152 -1.51 -17.16 8.06
C LEU A 152 -2.50 -18.19 8.61
N ASP A 153 -2.16 -19.47 8.50
CA ASP A 153 -2.98 -20.54 9.05
C ASP A 153 -3.01 -20.50 10.58
N ARG A 154 -1.87 -20.17 11.19
CA ARG A 154 -1.76 -20.07 12.64
C ARG A 154 -2.58 -18.94 13.20
N ILE A 155 -2.45 -17.73 12.64
CA ILE A 155 -3.19 -16.55 13.13
C ILE A 155 -4.70 -16.77 13.02
N ARG A 156 -5.17 -17.40 11.93
CA ARG A 156 -6.58 -17.72 11.72
C ARG A 156 -7.12 -18.76 12.69
N LYS A 157 -6.27 -19.69 13.14
CA LYS A 157 -6.65 -20.71 14.14
C LYS A 157 -6.57 -20.17 15.56
N GLN A 158 -5.59 -19.31 15.83
CA GLN A 158 -5.34 -18.77 17.16
C GLN A 158 -6.33 -17.68 17.53
N CYS A 159 -6.72 -16.84 16.58
CA CYS A 159 -7.46 -15.61 16.86
C CYS A 159 -8.82 -15.55 16.15
N ASP A 160 -9.84 -15.16 16.91
CA ASP A 160 -11.09 -14.64 16.35
C ASP A 160 -10.87 -13.22 15.83
N LEU A 161 -11.43 -12.89 14.68
CA LEU A 161 -11.39 -11.55 14.10
C LEU A 161 -12.71 -10.83 14.33
N ILE A 162 -12.67 -9.70 15.03
CA ILE A 162 -13.82 -8.83 15.29
C ILE A 162 -13.55 -7.50 14.58
N ILE A 163 -14.44 -7.08 13.69
CA ILE A 163 -14.30 -5.81 12.93
C ILE A 163 -15.41 -4.86 13.34
N LEU A 164 -15.03 -3.71 13.85
CA LEU A 164 -15.90 -2.60 14.24
C LEU A 164 -15.75 -1.49 13.23
N ASN A 165 -16.66 -1.44 12.24
CA ASN A 165 -16.63 -0.46 11.16
C ASN A 165 -17.30 0.86 11.58
N ASN A 166 -16.74 1.99 11.13
CA ASN A 166 -17.32 3.34 11.19
C ASN A 166 -17.88 3.69 12.58
N GLN A 167 -17.04 3.44 13.59
CA GLN A 167 -17.48 3.63 14.97
C GLN A 167 -16.95 4.94 15.55
N ASP A 168 -17.80 5.97 15.58
CA ASP A 168 -17.52 7.21 16.32
C ASP A 168 -17.91 7.12 17.80
N ASN A 169 -18.55 6.01 18.19
CA ASN A 169 -18.96 5.79 19.56
C ASN A 169 -17.90 5.07 20.39
N PHE A 170 -17.00 5.85 20.99
CA PHE A 170 -15.90 5.34 21.80
C PHE A 170 -16.38 4.47 22.98
N SER A 171 -17.53 4.80 23.59
CA SER A 171 -18.08 4.02 24.69
C SER A 171 -18.56 2.64 24.23
N PHE A 172 -19.11 2.54 23.04
CA PHE A 172 -19.48 1.26 22.44
C PHE A 172 -18.24 0.40 22.15
N ILE A 173 -17.21 0.98 21.52
CA ILE A 173 -15.95 0.26 21.24
C ILE A 173 -15.36 -0.27 22.54
N GLU A 174 -15.28 0.57 23.59
CA GLU A 174 -14.73 0.18 24.87
C GLU A 174 -15.56 -0.93 25.54
N SER A 175 -16.89 -0.89 25.41
CA SER A 175 -17.77 -1.95 25.93
C SER A 175 -17.52 -3.28 25.23
N VAL A 176 -17.35 -3.29 23.90
CA VAL A 176 -17.03 -4.49 23.13
C VAL A 176 -15.67 -5.04 23.53
N VAL A 177 -14.64 -4.19 23.65
CA VAL A 177 -13.31 -4.62 24.08
C VAL A 177 -13.38 -5.25 25.46
N LYS A 178 -14.04 -4.60 26.41
CA LYS A 178 -14.21 -5.14 27.79
C LYS A 178 -14.97 -6.47 27.82
N SER A 179 -15.97 -6.64 26.98
CA SER A 179 -16.71 -7.91 26.88
C SER A 179 -15.90 -9.07 26.30
N CYS A 180 -14.82 -8.75 25.58
CA CYS A 180 -13.93 -9.74 24.98
C CYS A 180 -12.77 -10.17 25.90
N ILE A 181 -12.59 -9.51 27.04
CA ILE A 181 -11.54 -9.87 28.01
C ILE A 181 -11.89 -11.22 28.63
N GLN A 182 -10.93 -12.13 28.64
CA GLN A 182 -11.02 -13.42 29.29
C GLN A 182 -9.93 -13.54 30.35
N GLU A 183 -10.21 -14.30 31.41
CA GLU A 183 -9.15 -14.67 32.34
C GLU A 183 -8.06 -15.46 31.61
N PRO A 184 -6.77 -15.25 31.94
CA PRO A 184 -5.68 -15.96 31.32
C PRO A 184 -5.90 -17.46 31.46
N SER A 185 -6.03 -18.18 30.34
CA SER A 185 -6.07 -19.62 30.41
C SER A 185 -4.66 -20.15 30.67
N ASN A 186 -4.50 -20.90 31.74
CA ASN A 186 -3.23 -21.58 32.09
C ASN A 186 -2.78 -22.64 31.08
N SER A 187 -3.43 -22.74 29.94
CA SER A 187 -3.29 -23.84 28.99
C SER A 187 -2.83 -23.44 27.57
N SER A 188 -2.39 -22.21 27.36
CA SER A 188 -1.73 -21.90 26.07
C SER A 188 -0.37 -22.58 26.03
N GLU A 189 -0.40 -23.80 25.52
CA GLU A 189 0.73 -24.69 25.55
C GLU A 189 1.91 -24.17 24.74
N ILE A 190 3.04 -24.39 25.32
CA ILE A 190 4.44 -24.33 24.88
C ILE A 190 4.69 -24.61 23.37
N LYS A 191 3.85 -25.42 22.72
CA LYS A 191 3.95 -25.77 21.28
C LYS A 191 3.87 -24.55 20.34
N ASP A 192 3.13 -23.54 20.74
CA ASP A 192 2.92 -22.35 19.93
C ASP A 192 4.12 -21.42 19.93
N MET A 193 4.83 -21.43 21.05
CA MET A 193 6.08 -20.69 21.18
C MET A 193 7.23 -21.34 20.40
N GLU A 194 7.21 -22.67 20.25
CA GLU A 194 8.23 -23.39 19.46
C GLU A 194 8.11 -23.10 17.98
N PHE A 195 6.89 -23.03 17.45
CA PHE A 195 6.68 -22.62 16.06
C PHE A 195 7.25 -21.24 15.79
N TYR A 196 6.90 -20.28 16.65
CA TYR A 196 7.33 -18.90 16.48
C TYR A 196 8.84 -18.72 16.69
N SER A 197 9.41 -19.40 17.69
CA SER A 197 10.84 -19.34 17.96
C SER A 197 11.69 -19.95 16.85
N SER A 198 11.25 -21.02 16.19
CA SER A 198 11.95 -21.56 15.03
C SER A 198 11.85 -20.64 13.82
N ALA A 199 10.70 -20.02 13.61
CA ALA A 199 10.51 -19.05 12.53
C ALA A 199 11.39 -17.78 12.67
N ILE A 200 11.70 -17.38 13.91
CA ILE A 200 12.53 -16.20 14.20
C ILE A 200 14.02 -16.56 14.30
N LYS A 201 14.37 -17.79 14.61
CA LYS A 201 15.72 -18.27 14.95
C LYS A 201 16.80 -17.87 13.94
N ASN A 202 16.44 -17.68 12.67
CA ASN A 202 17.33 -17.29 11.59
C ASN A 202 17.06 -15.87 11.08
N ASN A 203 16.49 -15.03 11.89
CA ASN A 203 16.07 -13.69 11.47
C ASN A 203 15.01 -13.70 10.34
N ARG A 204 14.18 -14.73 10.32
CA ARG A 204 13.14 -14.94 9.32
C ARG A 204 11.83 -15.27 10.01
N LEU A 205 10.70 -14.85 9.43
CA LEU A 205 9.39 -15.26 9.90
C LEU A 205 8.98 -16.67 9.49
N TYR A 206 9.78 -17.30 8.65
CA TYR A 206 9.58 -18.69 8.28
C TYR A 206 10.90 -19.37 8.01
N ASP A 207 10.93 -20.65 8.17
CA ASP A 207 12.07 -21.48 7.83
C ASP A 207 11.97 -21.94 6.36
N ASP A 208 13.06 -22.12 5.75
CA ASP A 208 13.55 -22.64 4.48
C ASP A 208 12.64 -23.48 3.56
N GLY A 209 11.62 -24.14 4.06
CA GLY A 209 10.66 -24.88 3.25
C GLY A 209 9.65 -23.99 2.55
N ALA A 210 9.97 -22.75 2.51
CA ALA A 210 9.04 -21.73 2.24
C ALA A 210 8.46 -21.72 0.85
N ARG A 211 7.19 -21.54 0.85
CA ARG A 211 6.36 -21.27 -0.31
C ARG A 211 6.55 -19.86 -0.85
N PHE A 212 7.41 -19.07 -0.22
CA PHE A 212 7.79 -17.72 -0.65
C PHE A 212 9.18 -17.70 -1.23
N SER A 213 9.36 -17.02 -2.34
CA SER A 213 10.62 -16.93 -3.07
C SER A 213 11.69 -16.08 -2.35
N SER A 214 11.33 -15.38 -1.31
CA SER A 214 12.24 -14.51 -0.56
C SER A 214 12.05 -14.70 0.94
N PRO A 215 13.14 -14.87 1.70
CA PRO A 215 13.08 -14.92 3.15
C PRO A 215 12.59 -13.57 3.70
N PHE A 216 11.80 -13.65 4.74
CA PHE A 216 11.38 -12.49 5.49
C PHE A 216 12.43 -12.17 6.56
N PHE A 217 13.13 -11.07 6.39
CA PHE A 217 14.13 -10.60 7.33
C PHE A 217 13.57 -9.52 8.24
N ILE A 218 13.76 -9.70 9.53
CA ILE A 218 13.45 -8.71 10.54
C ILE A 218 14.74 -7.97 10.88
N ASP A 219 14.87 -6.72 10.48
CA ASP A 219 15.92 -5.85 10.98
C ASP A 219 15.43 -5.01 12.16
N LEU A 220 15.84 -5.41 13.34
CA LEU A 220 15.50 -4.73 14.59
C LEU A 220 16.43 -3.53 14.89
N SER A 221 17.47 -3.30 14.08
CA SER A 221 18.54 -2.34 14.37
C SER A 221 18.40 -1.00 13.65
N THR A 222 17.42 -0.81 12.82
CA THR A 222 17.31 0.44 12.05
C THR A 222 16.63 1.55 12.85
N SER A 223 17.43 2.24 13.62
CA SER A 223 17.21 3.67 13.81
C SER A 223 17.42 4.35 12.45
N SER A 224 16.48 5.17 12.06
CA SER A 224 16.34 5.86 10.77
C SER A 224 17.50 6.78 10.35
N LYS A 225 18.68 6.70 10.96
CA LYS A 225 19.70 7.76 10.90
C LYS A 225 20.87 7.52 9.94
N ASN A 226 21.01 6.35 9.31
CA ASN A 226 22.25 6.08 8.54
C ASN A 226 22.06 5.34 7.22
N ILE A 227 21.06 5.68 6.41
CA ILE A 227 21.12 5.26 5.02
C ILE A 227 22.03 6.24 4.28
N LYS A 228 23.27 5.84 4.07
CA LYS A 228 24.17 6.54 3.16
C LYS A 228 23.83 6.09 1.74
N PHE A 229 23.18 6.94 1.01
CA PHE A 229 23.09 6.80 -0.43
C PHE A 229 24.40 7.26 -1.06
N GLU A 230 25.07 6.39 -1.79
CA GLU A 230 26.14 6.83 -2.66
C GLU A 230 25.54 7.68 -3.78
N SER A 231 26.10 8.87 -4.00
CA SER A 231 25.65 9.75 -5.08
C SER A 231 25.95 9.07 -6.42
N LYS A 232 24.93 8.50 -7.03
CA LYS A 232 24.99 8.05 -8.42
C LYS A 232 24.94 9.28 -9.34
N ASN A 233 25.41 9.12 -10.55
CA ASN A 233 25.56 10.18 -11.53
C ASN A 233 24.22 10.95 -11.73
N LEU A 234 24.10 12.13 -11.16
CA LEU A 234 22.88 12.95 -11.15
C LEU A 234 22.34 13.26 -12.57
N ILE A 235 23.23 13.28 -13.57
CA ILE A 235 22.86 13.57 -14.97
C ILE A 235 21.98 12.46 -15.54
N SER A 236 22.20 11.21 -15.15
CA SER A 236 21.41 10.08 -15.66
C SER A 236 19.98 10.00 -15.09
N ALA A 237 19.67 10.73 -14.04
CA ALA A 237 18.36 10.79 -13.43
C ALA A 237 17.41 11.84 -14.04
N VAL A 238 17.82 12.54 -15.10
CA VAL A 238 17.06 13.67 -15.67
C VAL A 238 16.89 13.50 -17.16
N GLY A 239 15.66 13.74 -17.66
CA GLY A 239 15.37 13.86 -19.08
C GLY A 239 15.50 12.57 -19.89
N GLN A 240 15.18 11.43 -19.29
CA GLN A 240 15.26 10.11 -19.94
C GLN A 240 13.97 9.71 -20.62
N SER A 241 14.07 8.82 -21.60
CA SER A 241 12.93 8.27 -22.34
C SER A 241 12.97 6.75 -22.35
N ILE A 242 11.81 6.14 -22.04
CA ILE A 242 11.59 4.69 -22.04
C ILE A 242 10.46 4.38 -23.01
N GLN A 243 10.63 3.31 -23.79
CA GLN A 243 9.56 2.79 -24.65
C GLN A 243 9.20 1.38 -24.20
N ALA A 244 7.93 1.14 -24.01
CA ALA A 244 7.38 -0.12 -23.54
C ALA A 244 6.25 -0.60 -24.47
N ARG A 245 6.10 -1.90 -24.58
CA ARG A 245 5.02 -2.51 -25.34
C ARG A 245 3.68 -2.33 -24.63
N ASN A 246 3.60 -2.71 -23.38
CA ASN A 246 2.40 -2.66 -22.53
C ASN A 246 2.75 -2.17 -21.13
N LEU A 247 1.75 -2.14 -20.23
CA LEU A 247 1.93 -1.60 -18.88
C LEU A 247 2.85 -2.45 -18.00
N ASN A 248 2.83 -3.77 -18.13
CA ASN A 248 3.70 -4.65 -17.34
C ASN A 248 5.17 -4.44 -17.72
N ASP A 249 5.45 -4.42 -19.01
CA ASP A 249 6.77 -4.11 -19.56
C ASP A 249 7.23 -2.69 -19.15
N GLY A 250 6.31 -1.72 -19.23
CA GLY A 250 6.57 -0.34 -18.80
C GLY A 250 6.94 -0.22 -17.34
N LEU A 251 6.20 -0.91 -16.47
CA LEU A 251 6.47 -0.92 -15.04
C LEU A 251 7.85 -1.52 -14.73
N ASP A 252 8.19 -2.65 -15.35
CA ASP A 252 9.48 -3.32 -15.14
C ASP A 252 10.66 -2.47 -15.59
N GLN A 253 10.57 -1.87 -16.77
CA GLN A 253 11.61 -1.02 -17.31
C GLN A 253 11.79 0.25 -16.46
N VAL A 254 10.69 0.92 -16.12
CA VAL A 254 10.69 2.16 -15.33
C VAL A 254 11.21 1.94 -13.92
N ALA A 255 10.73 0.90 -13.23
CA ALA A 255 11.17 0.59 -11.87
C ALA A 255 12.68 0.24 -11.85
N SER A 256 13.12 -0.60 -12.80
CA SER A 256 14.55 -0.95 -12.93
C SER A 256 15.40 0.28 -13.25
N PHE A 257 14.95 1.15 -14.15
CA PHE A 257 15.68 2.36 -14.52
C PHE A 257 15.80 3.33 -13.35
N VAL A 258 14.68 3.66 -12.70
CA VAL A 258 14.67 4.62 -11.59
C VAL A 258 15.44 4.09 -10.39
N PHE A 259 15.33 2.80 -10.09
CA PHE A 259 16.10 2.19 -9.00
C PHE A 259 17.62 2.30 -9.23
N LYS A 260 18.07 2.06 -10.47
CA LYS A 260 19.50 2.08 -10.79
C LYS A 260 20.10 3.48 -10.93
N ASN A 261 19.32 4.42 -11.46
CA ASN A 261 19.83 5.71 -11.92
C ASN A 261 19.22 6.92 -11.19
N GLY A 262 18.11 6.73 -10.48
CA GLY A 262 17.41 7.79 -9.78
C GLY A 262 18.21 8.39 -8.64
N THR A 263 17.79 9.56 -8.20
CA THR A 263 18.35 10.28 -7.06
C THR A 263 17.63 9.86 -5.79
N PRO A 264 18.30 9.23 -4.82
CA PRO A 264 17.67 8.93 -3.55
C PRO A 264 17.50 10.20 -2.71
N LEU A 265 16.32 10.32 -2.09
CA LEU A 265 15.98 11.41 -1.19
C LEU A 265 14.99 10.94 -0.11
N ILE A 266 14.82 11.76 0.91
CA ILE A 266 13.73 11.60 1.89
C ILE A 266 12.73 12.72 1.60
N ASP A 267 11.47 12.36 1.33
CA ASP A 267 10.43 13.33 1.06
C ASP A 267 9.99 14.08 2.34
N GLU A 268 9.13 15.07 2.20
CA GLU A 268 8.64 15.90 3.32
C GLU A 268 7.87 15.09 4.39
N ARG A 269 7.45 13.87 4.08
CA ARG A 269 6.79 12.94 5.00
C ARG A 269 7.75 11.96 5.66
N GLY A 270 9.06 12.08 5.38
CA GLY A 270 10.08 11.18 5.89
C GLY A 270 10.15 9.82 5.16
N ILE A 271 9.54 9.71 3.98
CA ILE A 271 9.56 8.48 3.19
C ILE A 271 10.80 8.47 2.30
N ILE A 272 11.51 7.33 2.28
CA ILE A 272 12.65 7.13 1.39
C ILE A 272 12.14 6.91 -0.03
N THR A 273 12.58 7.78 -0.92
CA THR A 273 12.23 7.73 -2.34
C THR A 273 13.48 7.69 -3.21
N ILE A 274 13.35 7.11 -4.39
CA ILE A 274 14.34 7.22 -5.47
C ILE A 274 13.63 7.89 -6.64
N GLU A 275 14.14 9.05 -7.05
CA GLU A 275 13.47 9.93 -8.01
C GLU A 275 14.22 10.03 -9.33
N SER A 276 13.49 9.96 -10.43
CA SER A 276 13.92 10.41 -11.75
C SER A 276 13.06 11.59 -12.20
N ARG A 277 13.70 12.62 -12.77
CA ARG A 277 13.03 13.88 -13.13
C ARG A 277 12.87 14.00 -14.64
N SER A 278 11.71 14.49 -15.07
CA SER A 278 11.36 14.62 -16.49
C SER A 278 11.53 13.31 -17.26
N LEU A 279 11.04 12.21 -16.64
CA LEU A 279 11.08 10.89 -17.24
C LEU A 279 9.91 10.74 -18.22
N THR A 280 10.21 10.49 -19.49
CA THR A 280 9.18 10.24 -20.50
C THR A 280 9.04 8.75 -20.75
N ILE A 281 7.80 8.25 -20.73
CA ILE A 281 7.50 6.84 -20.93
C ILE A 281 6.44 6.72 -22.03
N THR A 282 6.73 5.95 -23.07
CA THR A 282 5.79 5.65 -24.15
C THR A 282 5.33 4.21 -24.03
N VAL A 283 4.03 3.99 -23.82
CA VAL A 283 3.41 2.68 -23.79
C VAL A 283 2.62 2.49 -25.09
N MET A 284 3.03 1.54 -25.90
CA MET A 284 2.48 1.35 -27.26
C MET A 284 1.06 0.77 -27.23
N ASP A 285 0.81 -0.19 -26.35
CA ASP A 285 -0.51 -0.79 -26.14
C ASP A 285 -0.81 -1.02 -24.67
N PRO A 286 -1.27 0.02 -23.95
CA PRO A 286 -1.50 -0.05 -22.50
C PRO A 286 -2.66 -0.97 -22.08
N LEU A 287 -3.54 -1.39 -22.99
CA LEU A 287 -4.65 -2.31 -22.70
C LEU A 287 -4.42 -3.73 -23.26
N GLU A 288 -3.21 -4.06 -23.75
CA GLU A 288 -2.90 -5.36 -24.34
C GLU A 288 -3.14 -6.51 -23.34
N ASN A 289 -2.73 -6.32 -22.09
CA ASN A 289 -2.81 -7.35 -21.06
C ASN A 289 -3.42 -6.81 -19.78
N MET A 290 -4.00 -7.71 -18.98
CA MET A 290 -4.37 -7.39 -17.61
C MET A 290 -3.11 -7.08 -16.79
N PRO A 291 -3.11 -6.00 -15.98
CA PRO A 291 -1.97 -5.65 -15.16
C PRO A 291 -1.62 -6.72 -14.12
N GLU A 292 -0.36 -7.10 -14.08
CA GLU A 292 0.15 -8.03 -13.07
C GLU A 292 0.25 -7.38 -11.69
N GLY A 293 -0.03 -8.17 -10.65
CA GLY A 293 0.00 -7.72 -9.25
C GLY A 293 -1.27 -6.98 -8.81
N PHE A 294 -2.24 -6.78 -9.71
CA PHE A 294 -3.51 -6.16 -9.39
C PHE A 294 -4.67 -7.12 -9.62
N SER A 295 -5.62 -7.19 -8.70
CA SER A 295 -6.83 -7.97 -8.93
C SER A 295 -7.71 -7.30 -9.98
N LYS A 296 -8.42 -8.12 -10.77
CA LYS A 296 -9.36 -7.61 -11.77
C LYS A 296 -10.43 -6.72 -11.13
N GLN A 297 -10.94 -7.12 -9.96
CA GLN A 297 -11.95 -6.38 -9.22
C GLN A 297 -11.47 -4.98 -8.83
N TYR A 298 -10.21 -4.86 -8.41
CA TYR A 298 -9.62 -3.57 -8.09
C TYR A 298 -9.51 -2.69 -9.33
N ILE A 299 -8.99 -3.20 -10.44
CA ILE A 299 -8.85 -2.44 -11.69
C ILE A 299 -10.23 -2.02 -12.21
N ASP A 300 -11.22 -2.92 -12.22
CA ASP A 300 -12.58 -2.60 -12.66
C ASP A 300 -13.21 -1.50 -11.78
N LYS A 301 -13.01 -1.58 -10.46
CA LYS A 301 -13.46 -0.53 -9.52
C LYS A 301 -12.75 0.79 -9.81
N TYR A 302 -11.44 0.78 -9.95
CA TYR A 302 -10.64 1.99 -10.21
C TYR A 302 -11.06 2.68 -11.51
N ILE A 303 -11.25 1.91 -12.60
CA ILE A 303 -11.74 2.43 -13.88
C ILE A 303 -13.13 3.05 -13.70
N LYS A 304 -14.03 2.37 -13.00
CA LYS A 304 -15.38 2.87 -12.75
C LYS A 304 -15.36 4.19 -12.01
N GLU A 305 -14.59 4.30 -10.94
CA GLU A 305 -14.42 5.54 -10.18
C GLU A 305 -13.81 6.66 -11.02
N PHE A 306 -12.83 6.34 -11.85
CA PHE A 306 -12.21 7.29 -12.75
C PHE A 306 -13.18 7.80 -13.84
N MET A 307 -13.98 6.92 -14.43
CA MET A 307 -14.88 7.24 -15.55
C MET A 307 -16.25 7.78 -15.10
N GLU A 308 -16.79 7.28 -13.98
CA GLU A 308 -18.17 7.55 -13.53
C GLU A 308 -18.21 8.36 -12.22
N GLY A 309 -17.12 8.37 -11.46
CA GLY A 309 -16.99 9.03 -10.15
C GLY A 309 -17.26 8.09 -8.97
N VAL A 310 -16.94 8.56 -7.78
CA VAL A 310 -17.06 7.81 -6.52
C VAL A 310 -18.39 7.97 -5.80
N GLY A 311 -19.46 8.38 -6.49
CA GLY A 311 -20.77 8.62 -5.87
C GLY A 311 -20.81 9.90 -5.01
N GLU A 312 -21.75 9.96 -4.05
CA GLU A 312 -21.99 11.17 -3.23
C GLU A 312 -20.95 11.43 -2.13
N LYS A 313 -19.99 10.52 -1.92
CA LYS A 313 -18.98 10.60 -0.84
C LYS A 313 -17.68 11.29 -1.27
N LEU A 314 -17.79 12.51 -1.79
CA LEU A 314 -16.63 13.31 -2.22
C LEU A 314 -15.93 14.06 -1.08
N ASP A 315 -16.51 14.12 0.11
CA ASP A 315 -16.04 14.99 1.19
C ASP A 315 -14.68 14.55 1.78
N ASP A 316 -14.27 13.30 1.56
CA ASP A 316 -13.02 12.76 2.11
C ASP A 316 -11.80 12.92 1.20
N PHE A 317 -11.98 13.29 -0.07
CA PHE A 317 -10.88 13.51 -1.01
C PHE A 317 -10.71 15.01 -1.31
N ALA A 318 -9.47 15.49 -1.26
CA ALA A 318 -9.16 16.86 -1.67
C ALA A 318 -9.56 17.11 -3.14
N TYR A 319 -9.52 16.09 -3.97
CA TYR A 319 -9.98 16.03 -5.36
C TYR A 319 -10.13 14.59 -5.83
N THR A 320 -10.86 14.38 -6.94
CA THR A 320 -10.78 13.15 -7.76
C THR A 320 -10.44 13.52 -9.21
N TYR A 321 -9.81 12.62 -9.94
CA TYR A 321 -9.56 12.84 -11.37
C TYR A 321 -10.88 12.98 -12.15
N HIS A 322 -11.90 12.18 -11.78
CA HIS A 322 -13.24 12.29 -12.37
C HIS A 322 -13.81 13.69 -12.21
N GLU A 323 -13.80 14.22 -11.00
CA GLU A 323 -14.34 15.53 -10.69
C GLU A 323 -13.65 16.61 -11.54
N ARG A 324 -12.30 16.58 -11.61
CA ARG A 324 -11.52 17.53 -12.38
C ARG A 324 -11.76 17.42 -13.90
N ILE A 325 -11.92 16.22 -14.42
CA ILE A 325 -12.08 15.95 -15.87
C ILE A 325 -13.52 16.23 -16.34
N PHE A 326 -14.51 15.81 -15.57
CA PHE A 326 -15.90 15.76 -16.04
C PHE A 326 -16.84 16.80 -15.41
N LYS A 327 -16.51 17.36 -14.26
CA LYS A 327 -17.47 18.16 -13.49
C LYS A 327 -17.01 19.58 -13.18
N ARG A 328 -15.84 19.77 -12.56
CA ARG A 328 -15.44 21.04 -11.93
C ARG A 328 -15.48 22.25 -12.86
N TRP A 329 -15.02 22.10 -14.08
CA TRP A 329 -15.04 23.16 -15.10
C TRP A 329 -15.90 22.77 -16.32
N GLY A 330 -16.90 21.90 -16.10
CA GLY A 330 -17.73 21.28 -17.11
C GLY A 330 -17.06 20.06 -17.73
N ASN A 331 -17.81 19.32 -18.53
CA ASN A 331 -17.32 18.08 -19.16
C ASN A 331 -16.27 18.38 -20.24
N GLN A 332 -14.99 18.30 -19.87
CA GLN A 332 -13.89 18.56 -20.80
C GLN A 332 -13.82 17.49 -21.89
N VAL A 333 -14.22 16.24 -21.62
CA VAL A 333 -14.18 15.14 -22.59
C VAL A 333 -15.15 15.36 -23.73
N GLU A 334 -16.39 15.78 -23.45
CA GLU A 334 -17.37 16.12 -24.51
C GLU A 334 -16.88 17.25 -25.40
N LYS A 335 -16.27 18.28 -24.80
CA LYS A 335 -15.69 19.40 -25.56
C LYS A 335 -14.55 18.93 -26.47
N ILE A 336 -13.65 18.06 -25.96
CA ILE A 336 -12.54 17.50 -26.74
C ILE A 336 -13.06 16.66 -27.90
N ILE A 337 -14.04 15.78 -27.68
CA ILE A 337 -14.66 14.96 -28.73
C ILE A 337 -15.24 15.88 -29.82
N SER A 338 -15.97 16.93 -29.46
CA SER A 338 -16.52 17.91 -30.42
C SER A 338 -15.43 18.62 -31.20
N VAL A 339 -14.38 19.07 -30.53
CA VAL A 339 -13.24 19.74 -31.17
C VAL A 339 -12.53 18.83 -32.16
N LEU A 340 -12.27 17.56 -31.80
CA LEU A 340 -11.57 16.61 -32.64
C LEU A 340 -12.40 16.15 -33.84
N LYS A 341 -13.73 16.04 -33.69
CA LYS A 341 -14.62 15.75 -34.84
C LYS A 341 -14.59 16.86 -35.89
N ASN A 342 -14.53 18.11 -35.46
CA ASN A 342 -14.54 19.27 -36.36
C ASN A 342 -13.13 19.64 -36.88
N HIS A 343 -12.10 19.37 -36.07
CA HIS A 343 -10.72 19.76 -36.32
C HIS A 343 -9.75 18.65 -35.92
N PRO A 344 -9.68 17.51 -36.62
CA PRO A 344 -8.89 16.34 -36.20
C PRO A 344 -7.39 16.65 -36.06
N ASN A 345 -6.85 17.58 -36.84
CA ASN A 345 -5.43 17.96 -36.77
C ASN A 345 -5.11 19.06 -35.74
N THR A 346 -6.06 19.40 -34.87
CA THR A 346 -5.85 20.42 -33.86
C THR A 346 -4.70 20.08 -32.90
N ARG A 347 -4.06 21.12 -32.36
CA ARG A 347 -3.07 21.02 -31.28
C ARG A 347 -3.58 21.65 -29.98
N ARG A 348 -4.88 22.02 -29.94
CA ARG A 348 -5.50 22.76 -28.85
C ARG A 348 -6.42 21.89 -27.95
N ALA A 349 -6.50 20.59 -28.25
CA ALA A 349 -7.32 19.67 -27.47
C ALA A 349 -6.55 19.25 -26.21
N MET A 350 -6.86 19.89 -25.08
CA MET A 350 -6.19 19.66 -23.81
C MET A 350 -7.22 19.56 -22.69
N ILE A 351 -7.08 18.52 -21.85
CA ILE A 351 -7.78 18.36 -20.59
C ILE A 351 -6.84 18.83 -19.49
N SER A 352 -7.29 19.79 -18.67
CA SER A 352 -6.52 20.31 -17.54
C SER A 352 -7.09 19.81 -16.22
N LEU A 353 -6.23 19.32 -15.33
CA LEU A 353 -6.59 18.93 -13.98
C LEU A 353 -5.99 19.88 -12.96
N TRP A 354 -4.83 20.48 -13.28
CA TRP A 354 -4.18 21.49 -12.45
C TRP A 354 -4.81 22.85 -12.64
N ASN A 355 -5.10 23.51 -11.51
CA ASN A 355 -5.53 24.91 -11.47
C ASN A 355 -4.60 25.70 -10.54
N PRO A 356 -3.82 26.68 -11.04
CA PRO A 356 -2.85 27.39 -10.23
C PRO A 356 -3.47 28.19 -9.07
N ILE A 357 -4.72 28.58 -9.19
CA ILE A 357 -5.42 29.35 -8.15
C ILE A 357 -5.79 28.42 -6.96
N GLU A 358 -6.12 27.17 -7.24
CA GLU A 358 -6.59 26.21 -6.23
C GLU A 358 -5.47 25.34 -5.69
N ASP A 359 -4.48 25.02 -6.52
CA ASP A 359 -3.55 23.93 -6.26
C ASP A 359 -2.17 24.41 -5.79
N ILE A 360 -1.75 25.66 -6.10
CA ILE A 360 -0.51 26.22 -5.53
C ILE A 360 -0.70 26.43 -4.02
N GLY A 361 0.16 25.82 -3.22
CA GLY A 361 0.10 25.89 -1.76
C GLY A 361 -0.91 24.95 -1.12
N ASN A 362 -1.67 24.18 -1.90
CA ASN A 362 -2.51 23.10 -1.37
C ASN A 362 -1.62 21.95 -0.88
N SER A 363 -1.92 21.38 0.28
CA SER A 363 -1.19 20.25 0.84
C SER A 363 -1.39 18.94 0.06
N SER A 364 -2.46 18.85 -0.74
CA SER A 364 -2.81 17.65 -1.53
C SER A 364 -3.31 18.03 -2.93
N PRO A 365 -2.49 18.66 -3.78
CA PRO A 365 -2.89 19.03 -5.14
C PRO A 365 -2.86 17.82 -6.07
N PRO A 366 -3.54 17.87 -7.24
CA PRO A 366 -3.52 16.79 -8.23
C PRO A 366 -2.09 16.40 -8.63
N CYS A 367 -1.84 15.10 -8.74
CA CYS A 367 -0.58 14.58 -9.27
C CYS A 367 -0.55 14.61 -10.80
N LEU A 368 -1.68 14.38 -11.45
CA LEU A 368 -1.91 14.50 -12.89
C LEU A 368 -2.25 15.95 -13.23
N ASP A 369 -1.44 16.59 -14.05
CA ASP A 369 -1.60 18.02 -14.37
C ASP A 369 -2.48 18.24 -15.59
N PHE A 370 -2.15 17.58 -16.70
CA PHE A 370 -2.93 17.73 -17.94
C PHE A 370 -2.74 16.54 -18.90
N ILE A 371 -3.67 16.43 -19.87
CA ILE A 371 -3.64 15.45 -20.94
C ILE A 371 -3.78 16.20 -22.26
N TRP A 372 -2.76 16.21 -23.10
CA TRP A 372 -2.85 16.69 -24.47
C TRP A 372 -3.34 15.57 -25.37
N VAL A 373 -4.45 15.79 -26.05
CA VAL A 373 -5.15 14.81 -26.88
C VAL A 373 -4.97 15.16 -28.34
N VAL A 374 -4.37 14.30 -29.13
CA VAL A 374 -4.07 14.55 -30.53
C VAL A 374 -4.40 13.35 -31.42
N VAL A 375 -4.75 13.63 -32.67
CA VAL A 375 -4.90 12.61 -33.70
C VAL A 375 -3.69 12.68 -34.60
N ARG A 376 -2.97 11.58 -34.74
CA ARG A 376 -1.83 11.44 -35.66
C ARG A 376 -1.88 10.06 -36.32
N ASN A 377 -1.62 9.99 -37.60
CA ASN A 377 -1.64 8.75 -38.37
C ASN A 377 -2.92 7.92 -38.13
N ASP A 378 -4.08 8.59 -38.11
CA ASP A 378 -5.42 8.02 -37.87
C ASP A 378 -5.55 7.28 -36.54
N LYS A 379 -4.75 7.68 -35.54
CA LYS A 379 -4.81 7.18 -34.19
C LYS A 379 -4.90 8.33 -33.19
N LEU A 380 -5.65 8.09 -32.10
CA LEU A 380 -5.72 9.02 -30.99
C LEU A 380 -4.55 8.76 -30.03
N GLU A 381 -3.71 9.75 -29.82
CA GLU A 381 -2.61 9.71 -28.86
C GLU A 381 -2.94 10.55 -27.62
N PHE A 382 -2.56 10.06 -26.45
CA PHE A 382 -2.54 10.83 -25.20
C PHE A 382 -1.11 11.16 -24.84
N HIS A 383 -0.86 12.43 -24.56
CA HIS A 383 0.37 12.92 -23.96
C HIS A 383 0.03 13.48 -22.58
N VAL A 384 0.49 12.82 -21.55
CA VAL A 384 0.07 13.02 -20.17
C VAL A 384 1.23 13.57 -19.34
N VAL A 385 0.96 14.51 -18.46
CA VAL A 385 1.97 15.06 -17.56
C VAL A 385 1.55 14.88 -16.11
N TYR A 386 2.42 14.26 -15.34
CA TYR A 386 2.35 14.18 -13.90
C TYR A 386 3.45 15.06 -13.28
N ARG A 387 3.09 15.95 -12.33
CA ARG A 387 4.08 16.68 -11.54
C ARG A 387 4.80 15.75 -10.56
N SER A 388 4.08 14.75 -10.06
CA SER A 388 4.57 13.78 -9.09
C SER A 388 3.86 12.45 -9.30
N HIS A 389 4.62 11.37 -9.48
CA HIS A 389 4.04 10.07 -9.79
C HIS A 389 4.74 8.97 -8.98
N HIS A 390 4.02 8.35 -8.06
CA HIS A 390 4.45 7.14 -7.38
C HIS A 390 4.37 5.97 -8.37
N LEU A 391 5.48 5.67 -9.02
CA LEU A 391 5.55 4.65 -10.06
C LEU A 391 5.31 3.26 -9.47
N ALA A 392 6.07 2.93 -8.45
CA ALA A 392 6.00 1.64 -7.76
C ALA A 392 6.70 1.70 -6.40
N THR A 393 6.52 0.66 -5.62
CA THR A 393 7.33 0.37 -4.43
C THR A 393 8.36 -0.71 -4.76
N VAL A 394 9.57 -0.56 -4.26
CA VAL A 394 10.66 -1.54 -4.37
C VAL A 394 11.24 -1.86 -3.00
N THR A 395 11.82 -3.04 -2.86
CA THR A 395 12.62 -3.38 -1.69
C THR A 395 14.00 -2.67 -1.74
N GLU A 396 14.75 -2.67 -0.65
CA GLU A 396 16.10 -2.05 -0.60
C GLU A 396 17.09 -2.69 -1.59
N ASP A 397 16.91 -3.96 -1.96
CA ASP A 397 17.67 -4.65 -3.00
C ASP A 397 17.12 -4.45 -4.42
N GLY A 398 16.07 -3.65 -4.56
CA GLY A 398 15.47 -3.27 -5.84
C GLY A 398 14.45 -4.24 -6.41
N LYS A 399 13.95 -5.18 -5.63
CA LYS A 399 12.86 -6.06 -6.07
C LYS A 399 11.57 -5.28 -6.14
N LEU A 400 10.91 -5.32 -7.30
CA LEU A 400 9.63 -4.66 -7.55
C LEU A 400 8.50 -5.34 -6.74
N MET A 401 7.76 -4.53 -6.01
CA MET A 401 6.54 -4.94 -5.31
C MET A 401 5.32 -4.67 -6.21
N ARG A 402 4.93 -5.68 -6.99
CA ARG A 402 3.79 -5.55 -7.89
C ARG A 402 2.50 -5.34 -7.13
N GLY A 403 1.62 -4.51 -7.67
CA GLY A 403 0.38 -4.12 -7.01
C GLY A 403 0.51 -2.94 -6.05
N GLU A 404 1.73 -2.37 -5.95
CA GLU A 404 2.01 -1.17 -5.16
C GLU A 404 2.53 -0.06 -6.05
N GLY A 405 1.83 1.06 -6.06
CA GLY A 405 2.13 2.22 -6.91
C GLY A 405 0.94 2.63 -7.77
N ALA A 406 1.05 3.80 -8.32
CA ALA A 406 -0.02 4.43 -9.10
C ALA A 406 0.18 4.27 -10.63
N PHE A 407 1.37 3.88 -11.08
CA PHE A 407 1.68 3.78 -12.51
C PHE A 407 0.65 2.95 -13.28
N VAL A 408 0.43 1.72 -12.85
CA VAL A 408 -0.44 0.78 -13.56
C VAL A 408 -1.91 1.20 -13.51
N PRO A 409 -2.55 1.43 -12.33
CA PRO A 409 -3.96 1.79 -12.29
C PRO A 409 -4.24 3.13 -12.99
N ASN A 410 -3.37 4.12 -12.84
CA ASN A 410 -3.52 5.41 -13.49
C ASN A 410 -3.48 5.30 -15.02
N LEU A 411 -2.46 4.61 -15.55
CA LEU A 411 -2.31 4.50 -17.00
C LEU A 411 -3.37 3.59 -17.63
N TYR A 412 -3.81 2.57 -16.92
CA TYR A 412 -4.90 1.72 -17.39
C TYR A 412 -6.22 2.51 -17.49
N ALA A 413 -6.54 3.34 -16.49
CA ALA A 413 -7.70 4.23 -16.51
C ALA A 413 -7.60 5.30 -17.60
N LEU A 414 -6.43 5.91 -17.77
CA LEU A 414 -6.17 6.88 -18.85
C LEU A 414 -6.30 6.23 -20.23
N ALA A 415 -5.81 5.02 -20.42
CA ALA A 415 -5.96 4.28 -21.66
C ALA A 415 -7.42 3.92 -21.96
N THR A 416 -8.21 3.67 -20.90
CA THR A 416 -9.67 3.45 -21.04
C THR A 416 -10.37 4.74 -21.46
N LEU A 417 -10.01 5.88 -20.90
CA LEU A 417 -10.51 7.18 -21.35
C LEU A 417 -10.09 7.49 -22.78
N GLN A 418 -8.84 7.19 -23.13
CA GLN A 418 -8.32 7.34 -24.50
C GLN A 418 -9.14 6.50 -25.50
N ASP A 419 -9.40 5.24 -25.16
CA ASP A 419 -10.21 4.34 -25.99
C ASP A 419 -11.66 4.83 -26.13
N PHE A 420 -12.25 5.34 -25.03
CA PHE A 420 -13.57 5.95 -25.06
C PHE A 420 -13.64 7.14 -26.03
N ILE A 421 -12.69 8.06 -25.97
CA ILE A 421 -12.65 9.22 -26.90
C ILE A 421 -12.42 8.75 -28.33
N ALA A 422 -11.48 7.83 -28.56
CA ALA A 422 -11.15 7.31 -29.88
C ALA A 422 -12.38 6.69 -30.58
N ARG A 423 -13.15 5.87 -29.86
CA ARG A 423 -14.42 5.29 -30.36
C ARG A 423 -15.44 6.35 -30.70
N ASN A 424 -15.58 7.40 -29.86
CA ASN A 424 -16.54 8.48 -30.09
C ASN A 424 -16.21 9.35 -31.31
N ILE A 425 -14.97 9.38 -31.75
CA ILE A 425 -14.54 10.09 -32.98
C ILE A 425 -14.29 9.15 -34.17
N GLY A 426 -14.51 7.83 -33.98
CA GLY A 426 -14.44 6.84 -35.06
C GLY A 426 -13.04 6.43 -35.48
N ILE A 427 -12.03 6.52 -34.62
CA ILE A 427 -10.64 6.12 -34.91
C ILE A 427 -10.10 5.11 -33.90
N LYS A 428 -8.91 4.59 -34.15
CA LYS A 428 -8.24 3.67 -33.24
C LYS A 428 -7.47 4.43 -32.15
N ARG A 429 -7.29 3.80 -31.01
CA ARG A 429 -6.36 4.24 -29.99
C ARG A 429 -4.92 4.12 -30.49
N GLY A 430 -4.11 5.10 -30.19
CA GLY A 430 -2.66 5.13 -30.39
C GLY A 430 -1.89 4.87 -29.08
N PRO A 431 -0.59 5.17 -29.06
CA PRO A 431 0.22 5.07 -27.86
C PRO A 431 -0.25 6.06 -26.78
N LEU A 432 0.11 5.73 -25.55
CA LEU A 432 0.01 6.62 -24.40
C LEU A 432 1.42 7.05 -24.02
N VAL A 433 1.68 8.34 -24.06
CA VAL A 433 2.95 8.95 -23.71
C VAL A 433 2.76 9.70 -22.39
N LEU A 434 3.56 9.39 -21.41
CA LEU A 434 3.53 10.10 -20.15
C LEU A 434 4.88 10.77 -19.88
N THR A 435 4.87 11.94 -19.26
CA THR A 435 6.04 12.62 -18.74
C THR A 435 5.84 12.86 -17.26
N ASP A 436 6.68 12.23 -16.45
CA ASP A 436 6.71 12.40 -15.02
C ASP A 436 7.78 13.45 -14.66
N PHE A 437 7.37 14.61 -14.12
CA PHE A 437 8.35 15.59 -13.64
C PHE A 437 9.12 15.05 -12.45
N SER A 438 8.40 14.37 -11.52
CA SER A 438 8.98 13.58 -10.44
C SER A 438 8.40 12.16 -10.52
N GLY A 439 9.02 11.29 -11.31
CA GLY A 439 8.72 9.86 -11.32
C GLY A 439 9.53 9.17 -10.24
N HIS A 440 8.87 8.60 -9.22
CA HIS A 440 9.59 8.08 -8.07
C HIS A 440 9.14 6.70 -7.62
N LEU A 441 10.09 5.99 -7.02
CA LEU A 441 9.86 4.74 -6.32
C LEU A 441 9.88 5.00 -4.82
N TYR A 442 8.95 4.39 -4.09
CA TYR A 442 9.12 4.26 -2.65
C TYR A 442 9.99 3.05 -2.36
N VAL A 443 10.87 3.22 -1.37
CA VAL A 443 11.71 2.12 -0.91
C VAL A 443 11.08 1.55 0.36
N SER A 444 10.56 0.34 0.24
CA SER A 444 10.06 -0.38 1.40
C SER A 444 11.25 -0.77 2.28
N ARG A 445 11.23 -0.34 3.53
CA ARG A 445 12.19 -0.75 4.56
C ARG A 445 11.94 -2.18 5.06
N ILE A 446 11.65 -3.07 4.14
CA ILE A 446 11.50 -4.47 4.44
C ILE A 446 12.90 -5.05 4.36
N LYS A 447 13.50 -5.25 5.49
CA LYS A 447 14.66 -6.10 5.63
C LYS A 447 14.25 -7.47 6.08
#